data_caf926e0c157f39a63ed1f7f5f12cffb
#
_entry.id   caf926e0c157f39a63ed1f7f5f12cffb
#
_cell.length_a   1.000
_cell.length_b   1.000
_cell.length_c   1.000
_cell.angle_alpha   90.00
_cell.angle_beta   90.00
_cell.angle_gamma   90.00
#
_symmetry.space_group_name_H-M   'P 1'
#
loop_
_entity.id
_entity.type
_entity.pdbx_description
1 polymer ?
#
loop_
_entity_poly.entity_id
_entity_poly.type
_entity_poly.pdbx_seq_one_letter_code
_entity_poly.pdbx_strand_id
1 'polypeptide(L)'
;VNQKEKFQELKLELLERNGSVVLFVKTKRSADKIALQLRKDKFNAEAIHGDLRQSKREKVLLKFRKNMFQILVATDVAARGLDIPHIEHVINYDIPQNPEDYIHRIGRTARAGAKGSALTFLTSADTKNWYLIEKLINPNAEPPKKKTDSRRKKVKKSFRKFHKMTFKSGRKKTKKNLNAR
;
A
#
# COMPACT_ATOMS: atom_id res chain seq x y z
N VAL A 1 -5.22 -3.30 13.03
CA VAL A 1 -6.62 -3.49 12.59
C VAL A 1 -7.06 -4.91 12.93
N ASN A 2 -8.30 -5.11 13.37
CA ASN A 2 -8.87 -6.44 13.49
C ASN A 2 -9.19 -6.99 12.08
N GLN A 3 -8.91 -8.27 11.83
CA GLN A 3 -9.15 -8.92 10.53
C GLN A 3 -10.60 -8.78 10.05
N LYS A 4 -11.57 -8.81 10.97
CA LYS A 4 -13.00 -8.68 10.64
C LYS A 4 -13.41 -7.25 10.24
N GLU A 5 -12.69 -6.25 10.73
CA GLU A 5 -12.97 -4.83 10.49
C GLU A 5 -12.14 -4.25 9.32
N LYS A 6 -11.13 -5.01 8.86
CA LYS A 6 -10.14 -4.57 7.87
C LYS A 6 -10.77 -4.01 6.59
N PHE A 7 -11.84 -4.62 6.10
CA PHE A 7 -12.54 -4.16 4.91
C PHE A 7 -13.35 -2.87 5.15
N GLN A 8 -13.93 -2.71 6.32
CA GLN A 8 -14.64 -1.46 6.66
C GLN A 8 -13.66 -0.30 6.82
N GLU A 9 -12.53 -0.53 7.49
CA GLU A 9 -11.46 0.47 7.59
C GLU A 9 -10.90 0.84 6.21
N LEU A 10 -10.76 -0.15 5.30
CA LEU A 10 -10.39 0.13 3.91
C LEU A 10 -11.35 1.11 3.24
N LYS A 11 -12.66 0.91 3.40
CA LYS A 11 -13.65 1.82 2.80
C LYS A 11 -13.55 3.24 3.34
N LEU A 12 -13.37 3.40 4.65
CA LEU A 12 -13.19 4.71 5.27
C LEU A 12 -11.95 5.42 4.70
N GLU A 13 -10.84 4.69 4.61
CA GLU A 13 -9.61 5.22 4.04
C GLU A 13 -9.75 5.60 2.56
N LEU A 14 -10.53 4.86 1.78
CA LEU A 14 -10.78 5.16 0.37
C LEU A 14 -11.67 6.39 0.16
N LEU A 15 -12.63 6.65 1.06
CA LEU A 15 -13.48 7.84 1.02
C LEU A 15 -12.69 9.13 1.27
N GLU A 16 -11.60 9.06 2.03
CA GLU A 16 -10.73 10.22 2.32
C GLU A 16 -9.71 10.50 1.21
N ARG A 17 -9.62 9.64 0.17
CA ARG A 17 -8.59 9.74 -0.87
C ARG A 17 -9.19 10.07 -2.23
N ASN A 18 -8.67 11.14 -2.80
CA ASN A 18 -8.88 11.46 -4.21
C ASN A 18 -7.71 10.91 -5.03
N GLY A 19 -7.92 10.67 -6.33
CA GLY A 19 -6.89 10.23 -7.26
C GLY A 19 -6.70 8.72 -7.32
N SER A 20 -5.63 8.30 -7.97
CA SER A 20 -5.36 6.90 -8.29
C SER A 20 -4.84 6.11 -7.07
N VAL A 21 -5.43 4.94 -6.84
CA VAL A 21 -5.07 4.05 -5.72
C VAL A 21 -4.66 2.69 -6.25
N VAL A 22 -3.50 2.19 -5.83
CA VAL A 22 -3.16 0.76 -5.97
C VAL A 22 -3.30 0.07 -4.62
N LEU A 23 -4.15 -0.94 -4.56
CA LEU A 23 -4.43 -1.75 -3.39
C LEU A 23 -3.75 -3.11 -3.53
N PHE A 24 -2.73 -3.36 -2.71
CA PHE A 24 -2.01 -4.63 -2.72
C PHE A 24 -2.65 -5.68 -1.81
N VAL A 25 -2.91 -6.85 -2.37
CA VAL A 25 -3.46 -8.02 -1.69
C VAL A 25 -2.58 -9.25 -1.89
N LYS A 26 -2.66 -10.20 -0.97
CA LYS A 26 -1.80 -11.38 -0.95
C LYS A 26 -2.10 -12.38 -2.06
N THR A 27 -3.38 -12.57 -2.41
CA THR A 27 -3.79 -13.63 -3.35
C THR A 27 -4.67 -13.12 -4.48
N LYS A 28 -4.65 -13.83 -5.62
CA LYS A 28 -5.52 -13.58 -6.77
C LYS A 28 -7.00 -13.63 -6.43
N ARG A 29 -7.41 -14.62 -5.61
CA ARG A 29 -8.80 -14.74 -5.11
C ARG A 29 -9.19 -13.54 -4.25
N SER A 30 -8.28 -13.03 -3.42
CA SER A 30 -8.53 -11.82 -2.64
C SER A 30 -8.65 -10.59 -3.54
N ALA A 31 -7.87 -10.51 -4.63
CA ALA A 31 -7.97 -9.41 -5.58
C ALA A 31 -9.36 -9.33 -6.20
N ASP A 32 -9.85 -10.44 -6.73
CA ASP A 32 -11.20 -10.51 -7.32
C ASP A 32 -12.30 -10.22 -6.30
N LYS A 33 -12.22 -10.85 -5.12
CA LYS A 33 -13.21 -10.69 -4.05
C LYS A 33 -13.31 -9.24 -3.59
N ILE A 34 -12.18 -8.60 -3.31
CA ILE A 34 -12.14 -7.21 -2.81
C ILE A 34 -12.59 -6.24 -3.90
N ALA A 35 -12.12 -6.40 -5.14
CA ALA A 35 -12.58 -5.57 -6.24
C ALA A 35 -14.11 -5.68 -6.46
N LEU A 36 -14.66 -6.91 -6.37
CA LEU A 36 -16.10 -7.13 -6.45
C LEU A 36 -16.86 -6.45 -5.31
N GLN A 37 -16.39 -6.59 -4.07
CA GLN A 37 -17.00 -5.97 -2.89
C GLN A 37 -16.96 -4.45 -2.97
N LEU A 38 -15.82 -3.87 -3.39
CA LEU A 38 -15.70 -2.42 -3.59
C LEU A 38 -16.68 -1.90 -4.65
N ARG A 39 -16.84 -2.63 -5.77
CA ARG A 39 -17.84 -2.24 -6.79
C ARG A 39 -19.28 -2.30 -6.26
N LYS A 40 -19.63 -3.30 -5.45
CA LYS A 40 -20.95 -3.36 -4.79
C LYS A 40 -21.18 -2.15 -3.89
N ASP A 41 -20.13 -1.65 -3.24
CA ASP A 41 -20.16 -0.47 -2.38
C ASP A 41 -19.95 0.85 -3.19
N LYS A 42 -20.16 0.82 -4.51
CA LYS A 42 -20.10 1.99 -5.42
C LYS A 42 -18.69 2.57 -5.65
N PHE A 43 -17.64 1.90 -5.27
CA PHE A 43 -16.28 2.30 -5.64
C PHE A 43 -15.92 1.81 -7.04
N ASN A 44 -15.18 2.63 -7.79
CA ASN A 44 -14.65 2.26 -9.11
C ASN A 44 -13.36 1.45 -8.93
N ALA A 45 -13.46 0.11 -8.92
CA ALA A 45 -12.35 -0.79 -8.66
C ALA A 45 -12.27 -1.92 -9.70
N GLU A 46 -11.05 -2.24 -10.15
CA GLU A 46 -10.75 -3.39 -10.99
C GLU A 46 -9.62 -4.23 -10.39
N ALA A 47 -9.64 -5.56 -10.63
CA ALA A 47 -8.60 -6.47 -10.18
C ALA A 47 -7.57 -6.75 -11.29
N ILE A 48 -6.30 -6.91 -10.89
CA ILE A 48 -5.23 -7.40 -11.76
C ILE A 48 -4.39 -8.47 -11.04
N HIS A 49 -4.29 -9.64 -11.65
CA HIS A 49 -3.53 -10.78 -11.09
C HIS A 49 -3.08 -11.73 -12.21
N GLY A 50 -2.23 -12.72 -11.86
CA GLY A 50 -1.58 -13.60 -12.82
C GLY A 50 -2.52 -14.49 -13.65
N ASP A 51 -3.74 -14.79 -13.17
CA ASP A 51 -4.71 -15.63 -13.91
C ASP A 51 -5.45 -14.87 -15.01
N LEU A 52 -5.33 -13.55 -15.07
CA LEU A 52 -5.91 -12.78 -16.16
C LEU A 52 -5.08 -12.99 -17.43
N ARG A 53 -5.76 -13.25 -18.56
CA ARG A 53 -5.12 -13.27 -19.88
C ARG A 53 -4.40 -11.95 -20.13
N GLN A 54 -3.27 -11.99 -20.83
CA GLN A 54 -2.44 -10.81 -21.08
C GLN A 54 -3.23 -9.66 -21.70
N SER A 55 -4.08 -9.92 -22.68
CA SER A 55 -4.93 -8.91 -23.30
C SER A 55 -5.89 -8.22 -22.32
N LYS A 56 -6.41 -8.96 -21.32
CA LYS A 56 -7.26 -8.39 -20.27
C LYS A 56 -6.45 -7.51 -19.31
N ARG A 57 -5.23 -7.96 -18.95
CA ARG A 57 -4.33 -7.17 -18.10
C ARG A 57 -3.99 -5.83 -18.76
N GLU A 58 -3.64 -5.84 -20.04
CA GLU A 58 -3.35 -4.62 -20.81
C GLU A 58 -4.54 -3.66 -20.87
N LYS A 59 -5.74 -4.21 -21.11
CA LYS A 59 -6.99 -3.41 -21.09
C LYS A 59 -7.25 -2.76 -19.72
N VAL A 60 -7.07 -3.51 -18.62
CA VAL A 60 -7.22 -2.97 -17.25
C VAL A 60 -6.21 -1.85 -17.01
N LEU A 61 -4.95 -2.06 -17.37
CA LEU A 61 -3.91 -1.04 -17.20
C LEU A 61 -4.16 0.20 -18.05
N LEU A 62 -4.57 0.02 -19.30
CA LEU A 62 -4.91 1.15 -20.17
C LEU A 62 -6.05 1.99 -19.59
N LYS A 63 -7.10 1.34 -19.07
CA LYS A 63 -8.20 2.02 -18.40
C LYS A 63 -7.73 2.78 -17.14
N PHE A 64 -6.86 2.14 -16.34
CA PHE A 64 -6.31 2.78 -15.15
C PHE A 64 -5.46 4.01 -15.49
N ARG A 65 -4.57 3.89 -16.48
CA ARG A 65 -3.79 5.03 -17.00
C ARG A 65 -4.64 6.20 -17.50
N LYS A 66 -5.82 5.89 -18.06
CA LYS A 66 -6.79 6.89 -18.53
C LYS A 66 -7.72 7.39 -17.42
N ASN A 67 -7.47 7.04 -16.14
CA ASN A 67 -8.28 7.39 -14.98
C ASN A 67 -9.78 6.99 -15.14
N MET A 68 -10.06 5.91 -15.90
CA MET A 68 -11.43 5.41 -16.09
C MET A 68 -11.98 4.71 -14.85
N PHE A 69 -11.12 4.35 -13.90
CA PHE A 69 -11.46 3.87 -12.56
C PHE A 69 -10.35 4.26 -11.57
N GLN A 70 -10.70 4.35 -10.30
CA GLN A 70 -9.84 4.89 -9.26
C GLN A 70 -8.93 3.84 -8.62
N ILE A 71 -9.44 2.61 -8.39
CA ILE A 71 -8.80 1.63 -7.50
C ILE A 71 -8.38 0.41 -8.30
N LEU A 72 -7.07 0.17 -8.39
CA LEU A 72 -6.50 -1.05 -8.96
C LEU A 72 -6.14 -2.02 -7.84
N VAL A 73 -6.86 -3.14 -7.72
CA VAL A 73 -6.57 -4.20 -6.74
C VAL A 73 -5.61 -5.19 -7.36
N ALA A 74 -4.38 -5.28 -6.83
CA ALA A 74 -3.27 -6.00 -7.47
C ALA A 74 -2.59 -7.01 -6.53
N THR A 75 -2.07 -8.10 -7.11
CA THR A 75 -1.08 -8.96 -6.46
C THR A 75 0.33 -8.51 -6.84
N ASP A 76 1.35 -8.82 -6.03
CA ASP A 76 2.75 -8.46 -6.30
C ASP A 76 3.23 -8.93 -7.67
N VAL A 77 2.93 -10.19 -8.01
CA VAL A 77 3.32 -10.79 -9.31
C VAL A 77 2.75 -10.00 -10.48
N ALA A 78 1.50 -9.55 -10.37
CA ALA A 78 0.87 -8.78 -11.44
C ALA A 78 1.35 -7.33 -11.47
N ALA A 79 1.76 -6.78 -10.34
CA ALA A 79 2.23 -5.40 -10.23
C ALA A 79 3.71 -5.24 -10.61
N ARG A 80 4.50 -6.33 -10.61
CA ARG A 80 5.89 -6.30 -11.09
C ARG A 80 5.93 -6.03 -12.59
N GLY A 81 6.81 -5.13 -13.00
CA GLY A 81 6.94 -4.74 -14.42
C GLY A 81 5.80 -3.90 -14.97
N LEU A 82 4.81 -3.52 -14.14
CA LEU A 82 3.78 -2.59 -14.57
C LEU A 82 4.38 -1.18 -14.60
N ASP A 83 4.50 -0.65 -15.80
CA ASP A 83 4.70 0.78 -15.99
C ASP A 83 3.35 1.48 -15.77
N ILE A 84 3.07 1.80 -14.51
CA ILE A 84 1.94 2.65 -14.14
C ILE A 84 2.53 4.01 -13.83
N PRO A 85 2.28 5.01 -14.69
CA PRO A 85 2.70 6.37 -14.42
C PRO A 85 2.01 6.86 -13.18
N HIS A 86 2.31 7.65 -12.41
CA HIS A 86 1.67 8.42 -11.36
C HIS A 86 0.55 7.70 -10.57
N ILE A 87 0.95 6.95 -9.54
CA ILE A 87 0.04 6.45 -8.51
C ILE A 87 0.12 7.42 -7.33
N GLU A 88 -1.02 7.98 -6.93
CA GLU A 88 -1.09 8.90 -5.81
C GLU A 88 -1.08 8.18 -4.46
N HIS A 89 -1.74 7.03 -4.39
CA HIS A 89 -1.88 6.29 -3.15
C HIS A 89 -1.56 4.80 -3.32
N VAL A 90 -0.70 4.29 -2.46
CA VAL A 90 -0.46 2.85 -2.31
C VAL A 90 -1.06 2.38 -1.00
N ILE A 91 -1.92 1.36 -1.05
CA ILE A 91 -2.50 0.74 0.14
C ILE A 91 -2.06 -0.72 0.19
N ASN A 92 -1.30 -1.10 1.19
CA ASN A 92 -1.01 -2.49 1.49
C ASN A 92 -2.15 -3.06 2.35
N TYR A 93 -3.16 -3.64 1.70
CA TYR A 93 -4.23 -4.35 2.40
C TYR A 93 -3.68 -5.56 3.12
N ASP A 94 -2.81 -6.33 2.45
CA ASP A 94 -2.01 -7.38 3.06
C ASP A 94 -0.53 -7.03 2.96
N ILE A 95 0.22 -7.24 4.04
CA ILE A 95 1.67 -7.04 4.00
C ILE A 95 2.32 -8.11 3.10
N PRO A 96 3.40 -7.77 2.38
CA PRO A 96 4.12 -8.74 1.57
C PRO A 96 4.83 -9.77 2.43
N GLN A 97 5.14 -10.93 1.85
CA GLN A 97 5.93 -11.96 2.53
C GLN A 97 7.40 -11.60 2.62
N ASN A 98 7.93 -10.98 1.56
CA ASN A 98 9.31 -10.51 1.50
C ASN A 98 9.38 -9.01 1.81
N PRO A 99 10.26 -8.58 2.70
CA PRO A 99 10.40 -7.17 3.05
C PRO A 99 10.71 -6.26 1.86
N GLU A 100 11.49 -6.73 0.89
CA GLU A 100 11.88 -6.00 -0.31
C GLU A 100 10.65 -5.65 -1.18
N ASP A 101 9.65 -6.54 -1.24
CA ASP A 101 8.41 -6.27 -1.96
C ASP A 101 7.66 -5.06 -1.38
N TYR A 102 7.81 -4.80 -0.08
CA TYR A 102 7.25 -3.61 0.53
C TYR A 102 7.84 -2.32 -0.08
N ILE A 103 9.16 -2.27 -0.23
CA ILE A 103 9.83 -1.13 -0.86
C ILE A 103 9.39 -0.99 -2.32
N HIS A 104 9.28 -2.09 -3.05
CA HIS A 104 8.81 -2.08 -4.43
C HIS A 104 7.36 -1.59 -4.55
N ARG A 105 6.47 -1.92 -3.59
CA ARG A 105 5.09 -1.45 -3.56
C ARG A 105 5.01 0.05 -3.28
N ILE A 106 5.65 0.53 -2.21
CA ILE A 106 5.62 1.96 -1.87
C ILE A 106 6.36 2.81 -2.91
N GLY A 107 7.36 2.26 -3.59
CA GLY A 107 8.03 2.89 -4.74
C GLY A 107 7.15 3.02 -5.99
N ARG A 108 5.88 2.63 -5.98
CA ARG A 108 4.91 2.91 -7.05
C ARG A 108 4.32 4.31 -6.94
N THR A 109 4.38 4.94 -5.78
CA THR A 109 3.92 6.32 -5.57
C THR A 109 5.08 7.29 -5.37
N ALA A 110 4.80 8.59 -5.35
CA ALA A 110 5.77 9.67 -5.16
C ALA A 110 6.93 9.69 -6.18
N ARG A 111 6.68 9.27 -7.43
CA ARG A 111 7.67 9.28 -8.51
C ARG A 111 7.79 10.66 -9.15
N ALA A 112 8.97 10.93 -9.72
CA ALA A 112 9.25 12.16 -10.47
C ALA A 112 8.93 13.47 -9.71
N GLY A 113 9.08 13.47 -8.37
CA GLY A 113 8.82 14.66 -7.54
C GLY A 113 7.36 14.90 -7.18
N ALA A 114 6.44 14.02 -7.60
CA ALA A 114 5.03 14.11 -7.21
C ALA A 114 4.83 13.72 -5.74
N LYS A 115 3.77 14.27 -5.13
CA LYS A 115 3.34 13.86 -3.77
C LYS A 115 2.63 12.52 -3.85
N GLY A 116 2.92 11.64 -2.90
CA GLY A 116 2.25 10.35 -2.79
C GLY A 116 2.11 9.89 -1.35
N SER A 117 1.20 8.97 -1.09
CA SER A 117 1.03 8.39 0.24
C SER A 117 1.00 6.87 0.19
N ALA A 118 1.53 6.24 1.24
CA ALA A 118 1.46 4.81 1.44
C ALA A 118 0.79 4.50 2.78
N LEU A 119 -0.17 3.60 2.77
CA LEU A 119 -0.88 3.10 3.94
C LEU A 119 -0.70 1.59 4.05
N THR A 120 -0.52 1.08 5.26
CA THR A 120 -0.40 -0.36 5.49
C THR A 120 -1.32 -0.80 6.61
N PHE A 121 -2.18 -1.77 6.32
CA PHE A 121 -3.01 -2.43 7.32
C PHE A 121 -2.24 -3.55 8.01
N LEU A 122 -2.07 -3.42 9.32
CA LEU A 122 -1.41 -4.42 10.14
C LEU A 122 -2.42 -5.11 11.07
N THR A 123 -2.38 -6.42 11.09
CA THR A 123 -3.07 -7.25 12.08
C THR A 123 -2.10 -7.77 13.13
N SER A 124 -2.60 -8.36 14.21
CA SER A 124 -1.72 -8.97 15.23
C SER A 124 -0.88 -10.13 14.67
N ALA A 125 -1.34 -10.79 13.60
CA ALA A 125 -0.60 -11.87 12.94
C ALA A 125 0.60 -11.35 12.13
N ASP A 126 0.57 -10.10 11.72
CA ASP A 126 1.58 -9.50 10.84
C ASP A 126 2.82 -9.01 11.59
N THR A 127 2.83 -9.06 12.93
CA THR A 127 3.86 -8.44 13.79
C THR A 127 5.29 -8.87 13.43
N LYS A 128 5.52 -10.16 13.14
CA LYS A 128 6.84 -10.67 12.78
C LYS A 128 7.32 -10.15 11.43
N ASN A 129 6.45 -10.24 10.41
CA ASN A 129 6.76 -9.77 9.06
C ASN A 129 6.92 -8.25 9.04
N TRP A 130 6.10 -7.53 9.80
CA TRP A 130 6.23 -6.08 9.91
C TRP A 130 7.58 -5.68 10.51
N TYR A 131 8.05 -6.38 11.55
CA TYR A 131 9.37 -6.11 12.13
C TYR A 131 10.49 -6.27 11.11
N LEU A 132 10.45 -7.28 10.25
CA LEU A 132 11.44 -7.46 9.18
C LEU A 132 11.42 -6.31 8.17
N ILE A 133 10.23 -5.85 7.79
CA ILE A 133 10.05 -4.68 6.93
C ILE A 133 10.57 -3.42 7.63
N GLU A 134 10.20 -3.21 8.89
CA GLU A 134 10.62 -2.06 9.67
C GLU A 134 12.15 -2.01 9.83
N LYS A 135 12.79 -3.15 10.06
CA LYS A 135 14.25 -3.26 10.12
C LYS A 135 14.94 -2.93 8.80
N LEU A 136 14.32 -3.25 7.67
CA LEU A 136 14.84 -2.89 6.34
C LEU A 136 14.80 -1.36 6.11
N ILE A 137 13.75 -0.70 6.60
CA ILE A 137 13.55 0.75 6.46
C ILE A 137 14.35 1.53 7.51
N ASN A 138 14.39 1.00 8.73
CA ASN A 138 15.07 1.57 9.88
C ASN A 138 15.96 0.50 10.54
N PRO A 139 17.26 0.47 10.26
CA PRO A 139 18.19 -0.52 10.85
C PRO A 139 18.20 -0.57 12.39
N ASN A 140 17.80 0.54 13.02
CA ASN A 140 17.72 0.66 14.48
C ASN A 140 16.35 0.26 15.07
N ALA A 141 15.47 -0.37 14.27
CA ALA A 141 14.17 -0.81 14.75
C ALA A 141 14.32 -1.87 15.85
N GLU A 142 13.65 -1.67 16.98
CA GLU A 142 13.64 -2.61 18.09
C GLU A 142 12.74 -3.83 17.78
N PRO A 143 13.16 -5.04 18.20
CA PRO A 143 12.30 -6.22 18.03
C PRO A 143 11.00 -6.07 18.82
N PRO A 144 9.90 -6.65 18.32
CA PRO A 144 8.64 -6.63 19.05
C PRO A 144 8.80 -7.31 20.42
N LYS A 145 8.43 -6.60 21.47
CA LYS A 145 8.49 -7.15 22.83
C LYS A 145 7.65 -8.43 22.89
N LYS A 146 8.25 -9.54 23.29
CA LYS A 146 7.53 -10.79 23.56
C LYS A 146 6.45 -10.46 24.58
N LYS A 147 5.19 -10.73 24.27
CA LYS A 147 4.11 -10.67 25.27
C LYS A 147 4.42 -11.73 26.32
N THR A 148 5.00 -11.35 27.44
CA THR A 148 5.01 -12.18 28.64
C THR A 148 3.56 -12.35 29.05
N ASP A 149 3.14 -13.58 29.19
CA ASP A 149 1.79 -14.00 29.53
C ASP A 149 1.48 -13.54 30.98
N SER A 150 1.07 -12.33 31.17
CA SER A 150 0.55 -11.82 32.44
C SER A 150 -0.93 -11.58 32.30
N ARG A 151 -1.67 -12.58 32.79
CA ARG A 151 -3.09 -12.59 33.22
C ARG A 151 -3.93 -11.36 32.92
N ARG A 152 -4.92 -11.56 32.03
CA ARG A 152 -6.24 -10.91 31.98
C ARG A 152 -6.38 -9.62 32.81
N LYS A 153 -6.13 -8.47 32.19
CA LYS A 153 -6.91 -7.27 32.45
C LYS A 153 -7.51 -6.80 31.14
N LYS A 154 -8.87 -6.87 31.07
CA LYS A 154 -9.66 -6.25 30.02
C LYS A 154 -9.29 -4.78 29.94
N VAL A 155 -8.56 -4.38 28.93
CA VAL A 155 -8.47 -2.99 28.51
C VAL A 155 -8.82 -2.96 27.03
N LYS A 156 -10.06 -2.58 26.74
CA LYS A 156 -10.45 -2.09 25.43
C LYS A 156 -9.65 -0.82 25.18
N LYS A 157 -8.51 -0.90 24.53
CA LYS A 157 -7.86 0.22 23.87
C LYS A 157 -7.69 -0.16 22.40
N SER A 158 -8.49 0.49 21.58
CA SER A 158 -8.35 0.53 20.12
C SER A 158 -6.96 1.07 19.80
N PHE A 159 -6.04 0.18 19.39
CA PHE A 159 -4.76 0.60 18.83
C PHE A 159 -4.95 0.92 17.34
N ARG A 160 -5.36 2.15 17.04
CA ARG A 160 -5.16 2.74 15.72
C ARG A 160 -3.68 3.11 15.57
N LYS A 161 -2.84 2.19 15.10
CA LYS A 161 -1.48 2.52 14.69
C LYS A 161 -1.49 2.69 13.17
N PHE A 162 -1.79 3.90 12.73
CA PHE A 162 -1.66 4.30 11.34
C PHE A 162 -0.23 4.80 11.09
N HIS A 163 0.52 4.08 10.26
CA HIS A 163 1.78 4.61 9.74
C HIS A 163 1.49 5.35 8.43
N LYS A 164 1.29 6.67 8.53
CA LYS A 164 1.14 7.56 7.38
C LYS A 164 2.52 8.09 7.01
N MET A 165 3.16 7.50 6.01
CA MET A 165 4.40 8.04 5.45
C MET A 165 4.07 9.03 4.34
N THR A 166 4.39 10.31 4.57
CA THR A 166 4.38 11.34 3.52
C THR A 166 5.82 11.54 3.04
N PHE A 167 6.10 11.19 1.79
CA PHE A 167 7.40 11.45 1.18
C PHE A 167 7.44 12.88 0.62
N LYS A 168 8.32 13.72 1.19
CA LYS A 168 8.74 14.96 0.54
C LYS A 168 10.02 14.69 -0.25
N SER A 169 9.97 14.88 -1.56
CA SER A 169 11.14 14.88 -2.41
C SER A 169 12.06 16.04 -2.03
N GLY A 170 13.17 15.72 -1.37
CA GLY A 170 14.21 16.69 -1.03
C GLY A 170 15.03 17.07 -2.26
N ARG A 171 14.68 18.16 -2.92
CA ARG A 171 15.54 18.79 -3.94
C ARG A 171 16.72 19.42 -3.22
N LYS A 172 17.90 18.80 -3.23
CA LYS A 172 19.16 19.49 -2.88
C LYS A 172 19.39 20.60 -3.90
N LYS A 173 19.21 21.85 -3.50
CA LYS A 173 19.71 23.02 -4.24
C LYS A 173 21.23 23.02 -4.13
N THR A 174 21.92 22.64 -5.21
CA THR A 174 23.33 22.96 -5.38
C THR A 174 23.44 24.46 -5.60
N LYS A 175 23.96 25.16 -4.59
CA LYS A 175 24.42 26.54 -4.75
C LYS A 175 25.65 26.52 -5.70
N LYS A 176 25.49 27.01 -6.92
CA LYS A 176 26.61 27.46 -7.75
C LYS A 176 27.10 28.76 -7.15
N ASN A 177 28.27 28.72 -6.54
CA ASN A 177 29.06 29.94 -6.29
C ASN A 177 29.58 30.44 -7.64
N LEU A 178 29.03 31.53 -8.11
CA LEU A 178 29.72 32.39 -9.06
C LEU A 178 30.49 33.43 -8.24
N ASN A 179 31.78 33.24 -8.07
CA ASN A 179 32.69 34.33 -7.74
C ASN A 179 33.35 34.83 -9.01
N ALA A 180 33.26 36.14 -9.13
CA ALA A 180 33.78 37.00 -10.14
C ALA A 180 35.31 36.94 -10.33
N ARG A 181 35.71 37.12 -11.53
CA ARG A 181 36.69 38.16 -11.90
C ARG A 181 36.52 38.47 -13.36
#